data_7e277ba1b1852de67db09aee1fcc6947
#
_entry.id   7e277ba1b1852de67db09aee1fcc6947
#
_cell.length_a   1.000
_cell.length_b   1.000
_cell.length_c   1.000
_cell.angle_alpha   90.00
_cell.angle_beta   90.00
_cell.angle_gamma   90.00
#
_symmetry.space_group_name_H-M   'P 1'
#
loop_
_entity.id
_entity.type
_entity.pdbx_description
1 polymer ?
#
loop_
_entity_poly.entity_id
_entity_poly.type
_entity_poly.pdbx_seq_one_letter_code
_entity_poly.pdbx_strand_id
1 'polypeptide(L)' 'MPINYTMNEIVATLPAGCINPNVNDKSYYWCGNTWFQPSYGANGVYYRVVPTPTP' A
#
# COMPACT_ATOMS: atom_id res chain seq x y z
N MET A 1 -1.49 17.94 -3.88
CA MET A 1 -0.69 17.93 -2.65
C MET A 1 -0.09 16.56 -2.45
N PRO A 2 1.22 16.41 -2.42
CA PRO A 2 1.80 15.09 -2.20
C PRO A 2 1.48 14.60 -0.78
N ILE A 3 1.21 13.31 -0.69
CA ILE A 3 0.97 12.66 0.58
C ILE A 3 2.29 12.01 1.00
N ASN A 4 2.77 12.36 2.17
CA ASN A 4 4.03 11.83 2.67
C ASN A 4 3.74 10.75 3.70
N TYR A 5 4.17 9.54 3.40
CA TYR A 5 4.07 8.42 4.32
C TYR A 5 5.46 7.99 4.74
N THR A 6 5.58 7.54 5.98
CA THR A 6 6.81 6.97 6.48
C THR A 6 6.90 5.53 6.03
N MET A 7 8.10 5.09 5.59
CA MET A 7 8.31 3.71 5.19
C MET A 7 7.94 2.77 6.33
N ASN A 8 7.23 1.70 6.00
CA ASN A 8 6.70 0.70 6.94
C ASN A 8 5.58 1.21 7.84
N GLU A 9 5.07 2.41 7.57
CA GLU A 9 3.89 2.91 8.28
C GLU A 9 2.68 2.03 7.96
N ILE A 10 1.80 1.85 8.94
CA ILE A 10 0.59 1.05 8.78
C ILE A 10 -0.61 1.97 8.89
N VAL A 11 -1.49 1.91 7.89
CA VAL A 11 -2.69 2.73 7.87
C VAL A 11 -3.91 1.84 7.70
N ALA A 12 -5.05 2.28 8.24
CA ALA A 12 -6.28 1.50 8.18
C ALA A 12 -7.02 1.70 6.86
N THR A 13 -6.82 2.85 6.21
CA THR A 13 -7.51 3.16 4.95
C THR A 13 -6.51 3.72 3.96
N LEU A 14 -6.81 3.52 2.67
CA LEU A 14 -6.00 4.06 1.59
C LEU A 14 -6.51 5.43 1.16
N PRO A 15 -5.63 6.30 0.64
CA PRO A 15 -6.10 7.54 0.02
C PRO A 15 -6.88 7.24 -1.26
N ALA A 16 -7.58 8.24 -1.76
CA ALA A 16 -8.35 8.09 -3.00
C ALA A 16 -7.41 7.96 -4.20
N GLY A 17 -7.88 7.31 -5.26
CA GLY A 17 -7.17 7.24 -6.51
C GLY A 17 -6.13 6.13 -6.61
N CYS A 18 -6.19 5.15 -5.70
CA CYS A 18 -5.26 4.04 -5.76
C CYS A 18 -5.67 3.01 -6.80
N ILE A 19 -4.68 2.31 -7.36
CA ILE A 19 -4.90 1.15 -8.20
C ILE A 19 -4.34 -0.08 -7.51
N ASN A 20 -4.71 -1.26 -8.01
CA ASN A 20 -4.34 -2.52 -7.35
C ASN A 20 -3.58 -3.43 -8.32
N PRO A 21 -2.31 -3.11 -8.60
CA PRO A 21 -1.51 -3.95 -9.48
C PRO A 21 -1.00 -5.21 -8.79
N ASN A 22 -0.78 -6.25 -9.59
CA ASN A 22 -0.13 -7.46 -9.13
C ASN A 22 1.32 -7.45 -9.62
N VAL A 23 2.25 -7.65 -8.70
CA VAL A 23 3.67 -7.72 -9.02
C VAL A 23 4.23 -8.99 -8.38
N ASN A 24 4.81 -9.86 -9.17
CA ASN A 24 5.37 -11.13 -8.70
C ASN A 24 4.34 -11.98 -7.94
N ASP A 25 3.11 -12.02 -8.44
CA ASP A 25 1.98 -12.75 -7.85
C ASP A 25 1.54 -12.20 -6.50
N LYS A 26 1.95 -10.98 -6.16
CA LYS A 26 1.53 -10.33 -4.93
C LYS A 26 0.67 -9.12 -5.26
N SER A 27 -0.37 -8.93 -4.46
CA SER A 27 -1.28 -7.81 -4.62
C SER A 27 -0.71 -6.59 -3.90
N TYR A 28 -0.68 -5.47 -4.61
CA TYR A 28 -0.23 -4.19 -4.04
C TYR A 28 -1.29 -3.13 -4.32
N TYR A 29 -1.18 -2.02 -3.61
CA TYR A 29 -1.95 -0.82 -3.93
C TYR A 29 -0.97 0.31 -4.22
N TRP A 30 -1.12 0.93 -5.37
CA TRP A 30 -0.25 2.03 -5.80
C TRP A 30 -1.07 3.31 -5.78
N CYS A 31 -0.70 4.22 -4.89
CA CYS A 31 -1.42 5.46 -4.67
C CYS A 31 -0.49 6.63 -5.01
N GLY A 32 -0.50 7.01 -6.28
CA GLY A 32 0.41 8.05 -6.74
C GLY A 32 1.85 7.57 -6.71
N ASN A 33 2.63 8.09 -5.77
CA ASN A 33 4.03 7.72 -5.64
C ASN A 33 4.31 6.79 -4.46
N THR A 34 3.26 6.29 -3.82
CA THR A 34 3.40 5.46 -2.62
C THR A 34 2.81 4.08 -2.88
N TRP A 35 3.55 3.04 -2.52
CA TRP A 35 3.12 1.66 -2.65
C TRP A 35 2.71 1.12 -1.30
N PHE A 36 1.62 0.40 -1.27
CA PHE A 36 1.10 -0.24 -0.07
C PHE A 36 0.94 -1.73 -0.32
N GLN A 37 1.16 -2.52 0.72
CA GLN A 37 0.91 -3.95 0.68
C GLN A 37 -0.16 -4.27 1.71
N PRO A 38 -1.27 -4.93 1.34
CA PRO A 38 -2.31 -5.27 2.30
C PRO A 38 -1.83 -6.35 3.25
N SER A 39 -2.30 -6.25 4.48
CA SER A 39 -1.99 -7.21 5.53
C SER A 39 -3.26 -7.45 6.31
N TYR A 40 -3.50 -8.67 6.75
CA TYR A 40 -4.74 -9.03 7.42
C TYR A 40 -4.48 -9.27 8.89
N GLY A 41 -5.25 -8.62 9.73
CA GLY A 41 -5.17 -8.76 11.16
C GLY A 41 -6.49 -9.15 11.77
N ALA A 42 -6.55 -9.19 13.11
CA ALA A 42 -7.74 -9.61 13.82
C ALA A 42 -8.94 -8.69 13.56
N ASN A 43 -8.69 -7.41 13.30
CA ASN A 43 -9.75 -6.42 13.11
C ASN A 43 -9.94 -6.03 11.66
N GLY A 44 -9.38 -6.78 10.72
CA GLY A 44 -9.58 -6.50 9.31
C GLY A 44 -8.27 -6.29 8.58
N VAL A 45 -8.34 -5.56 7.46
CA VAL A 45 -7.18 -5.35 6.60
C VAL A 45 -6.49 -4.05 6.98
N TYR A 46 -5.17 -4.08 6.97
CA TYR A 46 -4.32 -2.92 7.13
C TYR A 46 -3.42 -2.80 5.93
N TYR A 47 -2.91 -1.60 5.67
CA TYR A 47 -2.06 -1.35 4.52
C TYR A 47 -0.73 -0.83 5.03
N ARG A 48 0.36 -1.50 4.62
CA ARG A 48 1.71 -1.11 5.00
C ARG A 48 2.38 -0.39 3.85
N VAL A 49 3.03 0.72 4.15
CA VAL A 49 3.84 1.44 3.17
C VAL A 49 5.08 0.62 2.88
N VAL A 50 5.30 0.31 1.61
CA VAL A 50 6.43 -0.52 1.18
C VAL A 50 7.16 0.20 0.05
N PRO A 51 8.43 -0.15 -0.19
CA PRO A 51 9.14 0.41 -1.35
C PRO A 51 8.53 -0.12 -2.64
N THR A 52 8.83 0.57 -3.76
CA THR A 52 8.38 0.13 -5.08
C THR A 52 8.82 -1.31 -5.31
N PRO A 53 7.88 -2.22 -5.59
CA PRO A 53 8.26 -3.62 -5.80
C PRO A 53 9.06 -3.77 -7.09
N THR A 54 10.01 -4.70 -7.06
CA THR A 54 10.83 -5.01 -8.22
C THR A 54 10.34 -6.33 -8.81
N PRO A 55 10.04 -6.35 -10.12
CA PRO A 55 9.59 -7.59 -10.75
C PRO A 55 10.68 -8.65 -10.81
#